data_c6d78bb431615aa524cd55a54af02266
#
_entry.id   c6d78bb431615aa524cd55a54af02266
#
_cell.length_a   1.000
_cell.length_b   1.000
_cell.length_c   1.000
_cell.angle_alpha   90.00
_cell.angle_beta   90.00
_cell.angle_gamma   90.00
#
_symmetry.space_group_name_H-M   'P 1'
#
loop_
_entity.id
_entity.type
_entity.pdbx_description
1 polymer ?
#
loop_
_entity_poly.entity_id
_entity_poly.type
_entity_poly.pdbx_seq_one_letter_code
_entity_poly.pdbx_strand_id
1 'polypeptide(L)'
;MSIITDVYAREVLDSRGNPTIEVEVYTESGAFGRGMVPSGASTGEHEAVELRDGDKSRYLGKGVQKAVDNVNNVIAEAIIGYDVRDQQAIDRAMIALDGTPTKGKLGANAILGVSIAAARAAADFLEIPLYHYLGGFNTKVLPTPMMNIINGGSHADNSIDFQEFMIMPVGAPTFKEALRYGAEVFHALASILKAKGYSTAVGDEGGFAPNLKSNDEGFEVIIEAIEKAGYVPGKDIVLAMDAASSEFYNKEKGVYEFGKLANKPEEEWELKTEKEMISYYEGLVAKFPIISIEDGLDENDWAGWVEFTKALGKKIQIVGDDFFVTNTDYLKRGIAEGASNSILIKVNQIGTLTETFEAIEMAKEAGFTAIVSHRSGETEDSTISDIAVATNAGQIKTGSLSRTDRMAKYNQLLRIEDQLAEVAQYKGLKAFYNLKK
;
A
#
# COMPACT_ATOMS: atom_id res chain seq x y z
N MET A 1 20.82 -8.45 27.64
CA MET A 1 20.39 -9.63 26.86
C MET A 1 19.25 -9.23 25.93
N SER A 2 18.94 -10.04 24.91
CA SER A 2 17.89 -9.77 23.89
C SER A 2 16.46 -10.15 24.36
N ILE A 3 16.29 -10.38 25.64
CA ILE A 3 15.01 -10.85 26.21
C ILE A 3 14.04 -9.70 26.37
N ILE A 4 12.81 -9.86 25.90
CA ILE A 4 11.71 -8.91 26.08
C ILE A 4 11.35 -8.82 27.56
N THR A 5 11.39 -7.61 28.10
CA THR A 5 11.07 -7.33 29.52
C THR A 5 9.78 -6.56 29.69
N ASP A 6 9.37 -5.80 28.68
CA ASP A 6 8.13 -5.03 28.73
C ASP A 6 7.56 -4.81 27.31
N VAL A 7 6.23 -4.74 27.21
CA VAL A 7 5.47 -4.41 26.01
C VAL A 7 4.35 -3.45 26.42
N TYR A 8 4.33 -2.28 25.82
CA TYR A 8 3.38 -1.23 26.17
C TYR A 8 2.72 -0.64 24.92
N ALA A 9 1.42 -0.49 24.95
CA ALA A 9 0.65 0.12 23.87
C ALA A 9 -0.13 1.34 24.35
N ARG A 10 -0.37 2.26 23.41
CA ARG A 10 -1.24 3.43 23.57
C ARG A 10 -2.05 3.73 22.33
N GLU A 11 -3.16 4.44 22.54
CA GLU A 11 -3.94 5.01 21.44
C GLU A 11 -3.25 6.30 20.95
N VAL A 12 -3.04 6.42 19.63
CA VAL A 12 -2.53 7.62 18.95
C VAL A 12 -3.45 7.97 17.79
N LEU A 13 -3.21 9.07 17.07
CA LEU A 13 -4.04 9.48 15.94
C LEU A 13 -3.31 9.24 14.61
N ASP A 14 -4.06 8.77 13.63
CA ASP A 14 -3.63 8.64 12.24
C ASP A 14 -3.72 9.97 11.47
N SER A 15 -3.31 9.98 10.21
CA SER A 15 -3.32 11.15 9.31
C SER A 15 -4.71 11.71 9.02
N ARG A 16 -5.76 10.99 9.36
CA ARG A 16 -7.16 11.42 9.24
C ARG A 16 -7.76 11.86 10.57
N GLY A 17 -6.96 11.85 11.67
CA GLY A 17 -7.43 12.16 13.02
C GLY A 17 -8.26 11.04 13.65
N ASN A 18 -8.22 9.82 13.10
CA ASN A 18 -8.84 8.65 13.72
C ASN A 18 -7.84 7.96 14.65
N PRO A 19 -8.31 7.34 15.74
CA PRO A 19 -7.45 6.54 16.61
C PRO A 19 -6.83 5.36 15.89
N THR A 20 -5.55 5.11 16.20
CA THR A 20 -4.84 3.88 15.89
C THR A 20 -3.94 3.49 17.06
N ILE A 21 -3.21 2.39 16.95
CA ILE A 21 -2.38 1.85 18.02
C ILE A 21 -0.90 2.12 17.75
N GLU A 22 -0.19 2.53 18.81
CA GLU A 22 1.27 2.55 18.89
C GLU A 22 1.71 1.54 19.95
N VAL A 23 2.73 0.75 19.64
CA VAL A 23 3.28 -0.26 20.53
C VAL A 23 4.78 -0.03 20.73
N GLU A 24 5.24 -0.23 21.94
CA GLU A 24 6.64 -0.19 22.36
C GLU A 24 7.06 -1.55 22.92
N VAL A 25 8.25 -2.02 22.54
CA VAL A 25 8.87 -3.24 23.06
C VAL A 25 10.23 -2.89 23.65
N TYR A 26 10.48 -3.34 24.87
CA TYR A 26 11.70 -3.12 25.64
C TYR A 26 12.41 -4.43 25.91
N THR A 27 13.73 -4.41 25.89
CA THR A 27 14.56 -5.58 26.19
C THR A 27 15.40 -5.37 27.47
N GLU A 28 15.91 -6.45 28.02
CA GLU A 28 16.78 -6.43 29.21
C GLU A 28 18.07 -5.60 28.98
N SER A 29 18.58 -5.52 27.76
CA SER A 29 19.74 -4.68 27.41
C SER A 29 19.43 -3.19 27.34
N GLY A 30 18.15 -2.80 27.37
CA GLY A 30 17.69 -1.44 27.11
C GLY A 30 17.42 -1.15 25.64
N ALA A 31 17.59 -2.13 24.73
CA ALA A 31 17.16 -1.97 23.35
C ALA A 31 15.65 -1.77 23.25
N PHE A 32 15.23 -0.93 22.32
CA PHE A 32 13.88 -0.39 22.23
C PHE A 32 13.37 -0.39 20.79
N GLY A 33 12.10 -0.73 20.63
CA GLY A 33 11.41 -0.60 19.35
C GLY A 33 10.01 -0.05 19.50
N ARG A 34 9.59 0.80 18.56
CA ARG A 34 8.26 1.39 18.50
C ARG A 34 7.66 1.16 17.12
N GLY A 35 6.40 0.75 17.07
CA GLY A 35 5.65 0.55 15.83
C GLY A 35 4.27 1.18 15.93
N MET A 36 3.81 1.80 14.84
CA MET A 36 2.46 2.31 14.69
C MET A 36 1.76 1.60 13.53
N VAL A 37 0.46 1.38 13.67
CA VAL A 37 -0.31 0.59 12.71
C VAL A 37 -1.16 1.51 11.83
N PRO A 38 -1.08 1.38 10.49
CA PRO A 38 -1.95 2.13 9.58
C PRO A 38 -3.37 1.58 9.54
N SER A 39 -4.31 2.36 8.97
CA SER A 39 -5.73 2.04 8.89
C SER A 39 -6.30 2.33 7.49
N GLY A 40 -7.10 1.44 6.93
CA GLY A 40 -7.76 1.64 5.63
C GLY A 40 -8.99 2.54 5.69
N ALA A 41 -9.34 3.18 4.57
CA ALA A 41 -10.65 3.78 4.33
C ALA A 41 -11.58 2.79 3.64
N SER A 42 -11.15 2.26 2.50
CA SER A 42 -11.70 1.05 1.87
C SER A 42 -11.01 -0.17 2.49
N THR A 43 -11.72 -1.26 2.69
CA THR A 43 -11.20 -2.50 3.25
C THR A 43 -11.77 -3.68 2.48
N GLY A 44 -10.91 -4.58 2.01
CA GLY A 44 -11.32 -5.85 1.41
C GLY A 44 -12.13 -6.70 2.40
N GLU A 45 -13.12 -7.42 1.88
CA GLU A 45 -14.03 -8.25 2.69
C GLU A 45 -13.28 -9.30 3.54
N HIS A 46 -12.09 -9.70 3.11
CA HIS A 46 -11.30 -10.78 3.69
C HIS A 46 -10.07 -10.32 4.48
N GLU A 47 -9.91 -9.03 4.73
CA GLU A 47 -8.81 -8.51 5.55
C GLU A 47 -8.86 -9.03 6.99
N ALA A 48 -7.69 -9.12 7.62
CA ALA A 48 -7.60 -9.32 9.06
C ALA A 48 -8.26 -8.16 9.83
N VAL A 49 -8.87 -8.47 10.95
CA VAL A 49 -9.75 -7.54 11.68
C VAL A 49 -8.97 -6.42 12.37
N GLU A 50 -9.20 -5.19 11.95
CA GLU A 50 -8.84 -4.01 12.75
C GLU A 50 -9.84 -3.88 13.90
N LEU A 51 -9.39 -4.19 15.12
CA LEU A 51 -10.27 -4.18 16.30
C LEU A 51 -10.56 -2.75 16.73
N ARG A 52 -11.83 -2.36 16.62
CA ARG A 52 -12.39 -1.08 17.05
C ARG A 52 -13.31 -1.25 18.25
N ASP A 53 -13.40 -0.22 19.11
CA ASP A 53 -14.20 -0.27 20.34
C ASP A 53 -15.71 -0.32 20.07
N GLY A 54 -16.17 0.34 19.03
CA GLY A 54 -17.58 0.47 18.69
C GLY A 54 -18.37 1.42 19.62
N ASP A 55 -17.72 2.02 20.61
CA ASP A 55 -18.31 3.00 21.53
C ASP A 55 -18.47 4.36 20.85
N LYS A 56 -19.67 4.68 20.40
CA LYS A 56 -19.97 5.93 19.71
C LYS A 56 -19.76 7.18 20.55
N SER A 57 -19.65 7.07 21.87
CA SER A 57 -19.36 8.21 22.74
C SER A 57 -17.88 8.64 22.70
N ARG A 58 -16.99 7.76 22.19
CA ARG A 58 -15.56 8.04 21.97
C ARG A 58 -15.22 7.88 20.50
N TYR A 59 -14.62 8.90 19.88
CA TYR A 59 -14.18 8.89 18.49
C TYR A 59 -15.21 8.33 17.49
N LEU A 60 -16.49 8.54 17.74
CA LEU A 60 -17.62 8.07 16.91
C LEU A 60 -17.62 6.53 16.71
N GLY A 61 -17.09 5.78 17.66
CA GLY A 61 -16.97 4.31 17.63
C GLY A 61 -15.62 3.80 17.11
N LYS A 62 -14.73 4.70 16.65
CA LYS A 62 -13.44 4.33 16.05
C LYS A 62 -12.29 4.17 17.05
N GLY A 63 -12.52 4.28 18.37
CA GLY A 63 -11.51 4.04 19.40
C GLY A 63 -10.86 2.68 19.27
N VAL A 64 -9.63 2.51 19.78
CA VAL A 64 -8.85 1.27 19.73
C VAL A 64 -8.41 0.80 21.13
N GLN A 65 -9.12 1.24 22.17
CA GLN A 65 -8.75 0.91 23.56
C GLN A 65 -8.76 -0.60 23.83
N LYS A 66 -9.70 -1.35 23.22
CA LYS A 66 -9.71 -2.82 23.33
C LYS A 66 -8.44 -3.47 22.76
N ALA A 67 -7.93 -2.96 21.62
CA ALA A 67 -6.68 -3.43 21.05
C ALA A 67 -5.48 -3.07 21.95
N VAL A 68 -5.48 -1.85 22.50
CA VAL A 68 -4.47 -1.41 23.50
C VAL A 68 -4.48 -2.31 24.73
N ASP A 69 -5.66 -2.60 25.29
CA ASP A 69 -5.80 -3.47 26.45
C ASP A 69 -5.36 -4.91 26.15
N ASN A 70 -5.63 -5.41 24.93
CA ASN A 70 -5.16 -6.72 24.50
C ASN A 70 -3.63 -6.79 24.42
N VAL A 71 -2.96 -5.72 23.96
CA VAL A 71 -1.50 -5.67 23.99
C VAL A 71 -0.99 -5.66 25.42
N ASN A 72 -1.49 -4.73 26.26
CA ASN A 72 -0.94 -4.47 27.58
C ASN A 72 -1.18 -5.60 28.58
N ASN A 73 -2.31 -6.33 28.46
CA ASN A 73 -2.72 -7.31 29.47
C ASN A 73 -2.69 -8.77 28.97
N VAL A 74 -2.70 -9.02 27.64
CA VAL A 74 -2.79 -10.38 27.09
C VAL A 74 -1.54 -10.73 26.28
N ILE A 75 -1.18 -9.91 25.30
CA ILE A 75 -0.03 -10.19 24.44
C ILE A 75 1.27 -9.99 25.21
N ALA A 76 1.39 -8.92 25.99
CA ALA A 76 2.57 -8.65 26.82
C ALA A 76 2.89 -9.82 27.73
N GLU A 77 1.88 -10.34 28.47
CA GLU A 77 2.07 -11.50 29.36
C GLU A 77 2.56 -12.75 28.60
N ALA A 78 2.10 -12.95 27.37
CA ALA A 78 2.45 -14.12 26.57
C ALA A 78 3.86 -14.08 25.97
N ILE A 79 4.42 -12.89 25.68
CA ILE A 79 5.70 -12.76 24.94
C ILE A 79 6.85 -12.19 25.80
N ILE A 80 6.60 -11.66 27.00
CA ILE A 80 7.67 -11.33 27.96
C ILE A 80 8.48 -12.61 28.24
N GLY A 81 9.80 -12.50 28.15
CA GLY A 81 10.72 -13.64 28.25
C GLY A 81 11.14 -14.23 26.91
N TYR A 82 10.52 -13.86 25.79
CA TYR A 82 11.01 -14.26 24.46
C TYR A 82 12.28 -13.51 24.08
N ASP A 83 13.08 -14.12 23.24
CA ASP A 83 14.19 -13.44 22.57
C ASP A 83 13.63 -12.55 21.46
N VAL A 84 13.87 -11.23 21.53
CA VAL A 84 13.33 -10.27 20.56
C VAL A 84 13.81 -10.52 19.11
N ARG A 85 14.92 -11.27 18.94
CA ARG A 85 15.46 -11.63 17.63
C ARG A 85 14.70 -12.77 16.95
N ASP A 86 13.87 -13.52 17.69
CA ASP A 86 13.09 -14.61 17.14
C ASP A 86 11.69 -14.12 16.71
N GLN A 87 11.68 -13.31 15.62
CA GLN A 87 10.47 -12.72 15.07
C GLN A 87 9.37 -13.77 14.80
N GLN A 88 9.76 -14.91 14.22
CA GLN A 88 8.78 -15.95 13.88
C GLN A 88 8.16 -16.58 15.11
N ALA A 89 8.91 -16.80 16.20
CA ALA A 89 8.35 -17.32 17.43
C ALA A 89 7.38 -16.33 18.07
N ILE A 90 7.71 -15.04 18.07
CA ILE A 90 6.86 -13.97 18.60
C ILE A 90 5.55 -13.89 17.79
N ASP A 91 5.63 -13.81 16.47
CA ASP A 91 4.46 -13.68 15.60
C ASP A 91 3.56 -14.92 15.71
N ARG A 92 4.13 -16.13 15.68
CA ARG A 92 3.37 -17.39 15.85
C ARG A 92 2.73 -17.52 17.21
N ALA A 93 3.38 -17.06 18.27
CA ALA A 93 2.79 -17.05 19.60
C ALA A 93 1.54 -16.17 19.66
N MET A 94 1.59 -14.98 19.05
CA MET A 94 0.45 -14.07 18.98
C MET A 94 -0.69 -14.61 18.10
N ILE A 95 -0.37 -15.22 16.94
CA ILE A 95 -1.36 -15.87 16.07
C ILE A 95 -2.06 -17.01 16.82
N ALA A 96 -1.31 -17.86 17.52
CA ALA A 96 -1.86 -18.96 18.31
C ALA A 96 -2.72 -18.47 19.49
N LEU A 97 -2.34 -17.35 20.12
CA LEU A 97 -3.07 -16.73 21.21
C LEU A 97 -4.41 -16.15 20.76
N ASP A 98 -4.47 -15.57 19.57
CA ASP A 98 -5.71 -15.14 18.94
C ASP A 98 -6.58 -16.33 18.55
N GLY A 99 -6.02 -17.29 17.81
CA GLY A 99 -6.66 -18.54 17.42
C GLY A 99 -7.80 -18.41 16.42
N THR A 100 -8.01 -17.23 15.83
CA THR A 100 -9.02 -17.00 14.77
C THR A 100 -8.35 -16.75 13.42
N PRO A 101 -8.97 -17.12 12.28
CA PRO A 101 -8.37 -16.95 10.95
C PRO A 101 -8.06 -15.48 10.59
N THR A 102 -8.91 -14.55 11.05
CA THR A 102 -8.82 -13.11 10.75
C THR A 102 -8.28 -12.28 11.93
N LYS A 103 -7.69 -12.90 12.94
CA LYS A 103 -7.18 -12.21 14.15
C LYS A 103 -8.26 -11.37 14.87
N GLY A 104 -9.51 -11.85 14.82
CA GLY A 104 -10.67 -11.11 15.33
C GLY A 104 -10.79 -11.04 16.85
N LYS A 105 -10.07 -11.88 17.59
CA LYS A 105 -10.11 -11.90 19.05
C LYS A 105 -9.24 -10.82 19.69
N LEU A 106 -7.99 -10.71 19.25
CA LEU A 106 -7.03 -9.74 19.77
C LEU A 106 -6.97 -8.47 18.94
N GLY A 107 -7.26 -8.58 17.64
CA GLY A 107 -7.13 -7.53 16.65
C GLY A 107 -5.80 -7.61 15.89
N ALA A 108 -5.89 -7.60 14.55
CA ALA A 108 -4.69 -7.55 13.70
C ALA A 108 -3.85 -6.29 13.96
N ASN A 109 -4.48 -5.17 14.31
CA ASN A 109 -3.80 -3.95 14.71
C ASN A 109 -2.98 -4.13 16.00
N ALA A 110 -3.50 -4.81 17.01
CA ALA A 110 -2.75 -5.13 18.23
C ALA A 110 -1.54 -6.03 17.92
N ILE A 111 -1.75 -7.11 17.18
CA ILE A 111 -0.72 -8.09 16.82
C ILE A 111 0.37 -7.44 15.96
N LEU A 112 0.00 -6.69 14.91
CA LEU A 112 0.96 -6.03 14.02
C LEU A 112 1.79 -4.97 14.76
N GLY A 113 1.18 -4.19 15.64
CA GLY A 113 1.91 -3.20 16.43
C GLY A 113 3.06 -3.84 17.22
N VAL A 114 2.80 -4.98 17.86
CA VAL A 114 3.84 -5.75 18.58
C VAL A 114 4.87 -6.34 17.62
N SER A 115 4.43 -6.91 16.49
CA SER A 115 5.32 -7.51 15.49
C SER A 115 6.33 -6.50 14.95
N ILE A 116 5.89 -5.28 14.61
CA ILE A 116 6.76 -4.18 14.15
C ILE A 116 7.69 -3.70 15.26
N ALA A 117 7.16 -3.47 16.47
CA ALA A 117 7.94 -2.99 17.60
C ALA A 117 9.03 -3.98 18.00
N ALA A 118 8.74 -5.29 17.98
CA ALA A 118 9.72 -6.34 18.26
C ALA A 118 10.84 -6.34 17.22
N ALA A 119 10.52 -6.26 15.91
CA ALA A 119 11.53 -6.19 14.86
C ALA A 119 12.45 -4.97 15.01
N ARG A 120 11.90 -3.81 15.37
CA ARG A 120 12.69 -2.60 15.64
C ARG A 120 13.57 -2.73 16.87
N ALA A 121 13.07 -3.33 17.95
CA ALA A 121 13.86 -3.59 19.15
C ALA A 121 15.00 -4.59 18.87
N ALA A 122 14.75 -5.59 18.02
CA ALA A 122 15.79 -6.52 17.58
C ALA A 122 16.89 -5.83 16.75
N ALA A 123 16.49 -4.96 15.81
CA ALA A 123 17.44 -4.17 15.02
C ALA A 123 18.28 -3.23 15.90
N ASP A 124 17.65 -2.56 16.88
CA ASP A 124 18.32 -1.72 17.88
C ASP A 124 19.29 -2.54 18.76
N PHE A 125 18.87 -3.70 19.24
CA PHE A 125 19.71 -4.63 20.01
C PHE A 125 20.97 -5.04 19.23
N LEU A 126 20.83 -5.26 17.91
CA LEU A 126 21.93 -5.68 17.05
C LEU A 126 22.75 -4.50 16.52
N GLU A 127 22.33 -3.25 16.80
CA GLU A 127 22.94 -2.02 16.30
C GLU A 127 23.05 -1.96 14.77
N ILE A 128 22.02 -2.50 14.08
CA ILE A 128 21.93 -2.50 12.61
C ILE A 128 20.62 -1.85 12.13
N PRO A 129 20.61 -1.26 10.92
CA PRO A 129 19.37 -0.72 10.35
C PRO A 129 18.28 -1.78 10.22
N LEU A 130 17.01 -1.36 10.36
CA LEU A 130 15.87 -2.27 10.32
C LEU A 130 15.81 -3.07 9.00
N TYR A 131 16.04 -2.44 7.85
CA TYR A 131 16.04 -3.15 6.57
C TYR A 131 17.13 -4.25 6.48
N HIS A 132 18.28 -4.07 7.13
CA HIS A 132 19.33 -5.10 7.23
C HIS A 132 18.92 -6.23 8.18
N TYR A 133 18.30 -5.91 9.32
CA TYR A 133 17.78 -6.94 10.23
C TYR A 133 16.74 -7.81 9.52
N LEU A 134 15.79 -7.21 8.82
CA LEU A 134 14.71 -7.91 8.16
C LEU A 134 15.14 -8.70 6.92
N GLY A 135 16.10 -8.19 6.13
CA GLY A 135 16.43 -8.76 4.81
C GLY A 135 17.86 -9.30 4.68
N GLY A 136 18.69 -9.14 5.71
CA GLY A 136 20.09 -9.59 5.69
C GLY A 136 21.00 -8.73 4.83
N PHE A 137 22.22 -9.22 4.58
CA PHE A 137 23.29 -8.44 3.95
C PHE A 137 23.08 -8.14 2.44
N ASN A 138 22.16 -8.82 1.77
CA ASN A 138 21.93 -8.65 0.31
C ASN A 138 20.82 -7.64 -0.02
N THR A 139 20.41 -6.84 0.95
CA THR A 139 19.42 -5.77 0.77
C THR A 139 20.06 -4.56 0.12
N LYS A 140 19.61 -4.17 -1.08
CA LYS A 140 20.25 -3.10 -1.87
C LYS A 140 19.36 -2.45 -2.91
N VAL A 141 18.12 -2.96 -3.09
CA VAL A 141 17.23 -2.44 -4.13
C VAL A 141 16.30 -1.39 -3.55
N LEU A 142 16.51 -0.13 -3.96
CA LEU A 142 15.55 0.95 -3.73
C LEU A 142 14.33 0.73 -4.61
N PRO A 143 13.11 0.80 -4.05
CA PRO A 143 11.91 0.55 -4.82
C PRO A 143 11.59 1.68 -5.80
N THR A 144 11.03 1.33 -6.97
CA THR A 144 10.42 2.29 -7.89
C THR A 144 9.11 2.77 -7.27
N PRO A 145 8.95 4.07 -6.99
CA PRO A 145 7.76 4.58 -6.32
C PRO A 145 6.59 4.71 -7.29
N MET A 146 5.42 4.29 -6.84
CA MET A 146 4.10 4.57 -7.41
C MET A 146 3.52 5.75 -6.64
N MET A 147 3.56 6.95 -7.25
CA MET A 147 3.21 8.20 -6.59
C MET A 147 1.80 8.62 -6.99
N ASN A 148 0.85 8.55 -6.08
CA ASN A 148 -0.54 8.92 -6.31
C ASN A 148 -0.71 10.45 -6.36
N ILE A 149 -0.73 11.05 -7.56
CA ILE A 149 -0.76 12.52 -7.73
C ILE A 149 -2.15 13.10 -7.99
N ILE A 150 -3.14 12.25 -8.36
CA ILE A 150 -4.57 12.61 -8.41
C ILE A 150 -5.36 11.54 -7.67
N ASN A 151 -6.17 11.98 -6.70
CA ASN A 151 -7.11 11.17 -5.95
C ASN A 151 -8.52 11.30 -6.50
N GLY A 152 -9.27 10.20 -6.50
CA GLY A 152 -10.70 10.15 -6.79
C GLY A 152 -11.37 9.05 -5.97
N GLY A 153 -12.50 8.53 -6.42
CA GLY A 153 -13.20 7.46 -5.74
C GLY A 153 -13.44 7.74 -4.25
N SER A 154 -13.19 6.74 -3.41
CA SER A 154 -13.33 6.85 -1.95
C SER A 154 -12.26 7.72 -1.28
N HIS A 155 -11.17 8.09 -1.99
CA HIS A 155 -10.07 8.90 -1.45
C HIS A 155 -10.28 10.42 -1.62
N ALA A 156 -11.32 10.84 -2.33
CA ALA A 156 -11.61 12.27 -2.56
C ALA A 156 -13.10 12.52 -2.81
N ASP A 157 -13.60 13.64 -2.33
CA ASP A 157 -14.95 14.13 -2.66
C ASP A 157 -14.90 14.93 -3.96
N ASN A 158 -14.88 14.23 -5.10
CA ASN A 158 -14.78 14.83 -6.43
C ASN A 158 -15.53 14.02 -7.50
N SER A 159 -15.33 14.39 -8.79
CA SER A 159 -16.10 13.88 -9.93
C SER A 159 -15.48 12.67 -10.64
N ILE A 160 -14.47 12.02 -10.07
CA ILE A 160 -13.75 10.90 -10.71
C ILE A 160 -14.07 9.58 -10.01
N ASP A 161 -14.32 8.51 -10.79
CA ASP A 161 -14.65 7.20 -10.22
C ASP A 161 -13.41 6.40 -9.81
N PHE A 162 -12.32 6.47 -10.59
CA PHE A 162 -11.08 5.78 -10.24
C PHE A 162 -10.42 6.40 -9.01
N GLN A 163 -9.93 5.54 -8.13
CA GLN A 163 -9.45 5.94 -6.81
C GLN A 163 -8.10 6.65 -6.86
N GLU A 164 -7.17 6.18 -7.73
CA GLU A 164 -5.82 6.72 -7.79
C GLU A 164 -5.25 6.78 -9.20
N PHE A 165 -4.59 7.90 -9.51
CA PHE A 165 -3.81 8.11 -10.73
C PHE A 165 -2.36 8.37 -10.32
N MET A 166 -1.48 7.45 -10.70
CA MET A 166 -0.11 7.41 -10.23
C MET A 166 0.91 7.64 -11.34
N ILE A 167 2.02 8.26 -10.98
CA ILE A 167 3.23 8.34 -11.81
C ILE A 167 4.32 7.45 -11.24
N MET A 168 5.15 6.89 -12.12
CA MET A 168 6.29 6.05 -11.77
C MET A 168 7.53 6.52 -12.54
N PRO A 169 8.54 7.12 -11.87
CA PRO A 169 9.75 7.65 -12.51
C PRO A 169 10.75 6.53 -12.88
N VAL A 170 10.40 5.69 -13.84
CA VAL A 170 11.17 4.49 -14.23
C VAL A 170 12.48 4.79 -14.95
N GLY A 171 12.62 5.99 -15.54
CA GLY A 171 13.82 6.44 -16.26
C GLY A 171 14.87 7.10 -15.37
N ALA A 172 14.59 7.33 -14.10
CA ALA A 172 15.54 7.95 -13.17
C ALA A 172 16.74 7.02 -12.89
N PRO A 173 17.95 7.57 -12.70
CA PRO A 173 19.14 6.77 -12.44
C PRO A 173 19.27 6.30 -10.98
N THR A 174 18.62 6.98 -10.03
CA THR A 174 18.68 6.71 -8.59
C THR A 174 17.30 6.96 -7.97
N PHE A 175 17.09 6.49 -6.75
CA PHE A 175 15.84 6.77 -6.02
C PHE A 175 15.69 8.28 -5.73
N LYS A 176 16.76 8.95 -5.34
CA LYS A 176 16.81 10.41 -5.10
C LYS A 176 16.34 11.18 -6.34
N GLU A 177 16.83 10.79 -7.52
CA GLU A 177 16.39 11.42 -8.77
C GLU A 177 14.94 11.06 -9.12
N ALA A 178 14.50 9.83 -8.85
CA ALA A 178 13.09 9.44 -9.02
C ALA A 178 12.16 10.32 -8.16
N LEU A 179 12.53 10.57 -6.91
CA LEU A 179 11.77 11.44 -6.02
C LEU A 179 11.76 12.89 -6.53
N ARG A 180 12.89 13.39 -7.07
CA ARG A 180 12.95 14.71 -7.72
C ARG A 180 12.01 14.80 -8.92
N TYR A 181 12.03 13.81 -9.83
CA TYR A 181 11.12 13.76 -10.98
C TYR A 181 9.65 13.85 -10.52
N GLY A 182 9.28 13.05 -9.53
CA GLY A 182 7.94 13.06 -8.96
C GLY A 182 7.55 14.44 -8.41
N ALA A 183 8.42 15.07 -7.63
CA ALA A 183 8.14 16.38 -7.04
C ALA A 183 7.98 17.47 -8.11
N GLU A 184 8.82 17.49 -9.13
CA GLU A 184 8.73 18.45 -10.25
C GLU A 184 7.42 18.28 -11.04
N VAL A 185 7.02 17.03 -11.31
CA VAL A 185 5.72 16.75 -11.99
C VAL A 185 4.54 17.16 -11.09
N PHE A 186 4.60 16.87 -9.78
CA PHE A 186 3.56 17.26 -8.83
C PHE A 186 3.35 18.79 -8.82
N HIS A 187 4.42 19.58 -8.79
CA HIS A 187 4.33 21.04 -8.86
C HIS A 187 3.87 21.55 -10.25
N ALA A 188 4.29 20.90 -11.35
CA ALA A 188 3.81 21.21 -12.69
C ALA A 188 2.29 20.97 -12.79
N LEU A 189 1.81 19.83 -12.23
CA LEU A 189 0.38 19.50 -12.21
C LEU A 189 -0.42 20.53 -11.41
N ALA A 190 0.05 20.97 -10.24
CA ALA A 190 -0.59 22.04 -9.47
C ALA A 190 -0.78 23.31 -10.31
N SER A 191 0.26 23.70 -11.08
CA SER A 191 0.22 24.85 -11.96
C SER A 191 -0.79 24.70 -13.10
N ILE A 192 -0.89 23.51 -13.71
CA ILE A 192 -1.85 23.18 -14.77
C ILE A 192 -3.28 23.22 -14.24
N LEU A 193 -3.54 22.57 -13.13
CA LEU A 193 -4.87 22.54 -12.49
C LEU A 193 -5.36 23.95 -12.17
N LYS A 194 -4.50 24.79 -11.60
CA LYS A 194 -4.83 26.22 -11.33
C LYS A 194 -5.15 26.98 -12.60
N ALA A 195 -4.35 26.80 -13.65
CA ALA A 195 -4.56 27.49 -14.93
C ALA A 195 -5.87 27.08 -15.62
N LYS A 196 -6.30 25.82 -15.41
CA LYS A 196 -7.59 25.31 -15.90
C LYS A 196 -8.78 25.63 -14.97
N GLY A 197 -8.54 26.30 -13.83
CA GLY A 197 -9.58 26.64 -12.84
C GLY A 197 -9.99 25.50 -11.90
N TYR A 198 -9.22 24.43 -11.84
CA TYR A 198 -9.45 23.29 -10.97
C TYR A 198 -8.87 23.52 -9.55
N SER A 199 -9.47 22.82 -8.57
CA SER A 199 -8.97 22.77 -7.19
C SER A 199 -7.58 22.10 -7.12
N THR A 200 -6.73 22.62 -6.24
CA THR A 200 -5.47 21.99 -5.83
C THR A 200 -5.50 21.55 -4.36
N ALA A 201 -6.70 21.41 -3.77
CA ALA A 201 -6.86 20.71 -2.51
C ALA A 201 -6.44 19.23 -2.70
N VAL A 202 -5.92 18.63 -1.63
CA VAL A 202 -5.42 17.26 -1.67
C VAL A 202 -6.36 16.30 -0.95
N GLY A 203 -6.42 15.07 -1.43
CA GLY A 203 -7.12 13.96 -0.80
C GLY A 203 -6.31 13.31 0.33
N ASP A 204 -6.79 12.18 0.80
CA ASP A 204 -6.24 11.46 1.96
C ASP A 204 -4.78 11.05 1.75
N GLU A 205 -4.37 10.77 0.53
CA GLU A 205 -3.03 10.31 0.18
C GLU A 205 -2.10 11.42 -0.35
N GLY A 206 -2.55 12.67 -0.29
CA GLY A 206 -1.74 13.83 -0.66
C GLY A 206 -1.74 14.17 -2.15
N GLY A 207 -2.42 13.39 -3.00
CA GLY A 207 -2.69 13.74 -4.41
C GLY A 207 -3.75 14.82 -4.51
N PHE A 208 -3.75 15.59 -5.62
CA PHE A 208 -4.79 16.59 -5.86
C PHE A 208 -6.16 15.92 -6.06
N ALA A 209 -7.22 16.62 -5.68
CA ALA A 209 -8.60 16.16 -5.78
C ALA A 209 -9.45 17.12 -6.65
N PRO A 210 -9.15 17.30 -7.95
CA PRO A 210 -9.89 18.18 -8.83
C PRO A 210 -11.21 17.54 -9.28
N ASN A 211 -12.22 18.37 -9.59
CA ASN A 211 -13.43 17.94 -10.29
C ASN A 211 -13.16 17.90 -11.80
N LEU A 212 -12.57 16.82 -12.28
CA LEU A 212 -12.31 16.61 -13.71
C LEU A 212 -13.59 16.15 -14.43
N LYS A 213 -13.59 16.26 -15.75
CA LYS A 213 -14.76 15.93 -16.60
C LYS A 213 -14.91 14.42 -16.80
N SER A 214 -13.81 13.67 -16.72
CA SER A 214 -13.78 12.22 -16.94
C SER A 214 -12.52 11.60 -16.30
N ASN A 215 -12.49 10.27 -16.19
CA ASN A 215 -11.29 9.53 -15.78
C ASN A 215 -10.16 9.73 -16.81
N ASP A 216 -10.46 9.80 -18.11
CA ASP A 216 -9.47 10.06 -19.17
C ASP A 216 -8.77 11.41 -18.98
N GLU A 217 -9.49 12.47 -18.59
CA GLU A 217 -8.89 13.79 -18.31
C GLU A 217 -7.86 13.72 -17.19
N GLY A 218 -8.02 12.78 -16.23
CA GLY A 218 -7.03 12.53 -15.18
C GLY A 218 -5.67 12.16 -15.78
N PHE A 219 -5.64 11.23 -16.72
CA PHE A 219 -4.41 10.87 -17.42
C PHE A 219 -3.89 11.99 -18.32
N GLU A 220 -4.77 12.70 -19.02
CA GLU A 220 -4.39 13.80 -19.93
C GLU A 220 -3.67 14.94 -19.21
N VAL A 221 -4.18 15.38 -18.04
CA VAL A 221 -3.51 16.44 -17.27
C VAL A 221 -2.19 15.98 -16.63
N ILE A 222 -2.06 14.68 -16.32
CA ILE A 222 -0.80 14.10 -15.85
C ILE A 222 0.24 14.06 -16.97
N ILE A 223 -0.13 13.66 -18.19
CA ILE A 223 0.77 13.70 -19.35
C ILE A 223 1.26 15.13 -19.60
N GLU A 224 0.33 16.11 -19.59
CA GLU A 224 0.69 17.54 -19.73
C GLU A 224 1.67 17.98 -18.62
N ALA A 225 1.49 17.49 -17.40
CA ALA A 225 2.37 17.81 -16.28
C ALA A 225 3.78 17.19 -16.43
N ILE A 226 3.87 15.94 -16.90
CA ILE A 226 5.14 15.25 -17.16
C ILE A 226 5.93 16.02 -18.25
N GLU A 227 5.27 16.38 -19.35
CA GLU A 227 5.89 17.16 -20.46
C GLU A 227 6.31 18.56 -20.00
N LYS A 228 5.45 19.24 -19.23
CA LYS A 228 5.75 20.57 -18.67
C LYS A 228 6.94 20.55 -17.70
N ALA A 229 7.12 19.46 -16.96
CA ALA A 229 8.27 19.26 -16.09
C ALA A 229 9.56 18.90 -16.86
N GLY A 230 9.49 18.69 -18.19
CA GLY A 230 10.63 18.40 -19.05
C GLY A 230 10.95 16.91 -19.20
N TYR A 231 10.03 16.03 -18.82
CA TYR A 231 10.18 14.58 -18.91
C TYR A 231 9.37 13.99 -20.07
N VAL A 232 9.76 12.80 -20.53
CA VAL A 232 9.12 12.11 -21.66
C VAL A 232 8.17 11.02 -21.10
N PRO A 233 6.84 11.16 -21.32
CA PRO A 233 5.88 10.12 -20.96
C PRO A 233 6.21 8.78 -21.64
N GLY A 234 6.10 7.68 -20.88
CA GLY A 234 6.40 6.34 -21.37
C GLY A 234 7.89 5.96 -21.37
N LYS A 235 8.79 6.93 -21.22
CA LYS A 235 10.24 6.71 -21.19
C LYS A 235 10.84 7.04 -19.82
N ASP A 236 10.68 8.29 -19.39
CA ASP A 236 11.20 8.75 -18.11
C ASP A 236 10.21 8.44 -16.99
N ILE A 237 8.93 8.62 -17.28
CA ILE A 237 7.81 8.40 -16.35
C ILE A 237 6.71 7.61 -17.06
N VAL A 238 6.28 6.53 -16.45
CA VAL A 238 5.10 5.76 -16.85
C VAL A 238 3.96 5.99 -15.85
N LEU A 239 2.74 5.56 -16.23
CA LEU A 239 1.55 5.73 -15.42
C LEU A 239 1.13 4.41 -14.77
N ALA A 240 0.48 4.53 -13.62
CA ALA A 240 -0.24 3.45 -12.98
C ALA A 240 -1.58 3.97 -12.45
N MET A 241 -2.49 3.08 -12.17
CA MET A 241 -3.79 3.43 -11.58
C MET A 241 -4.27 2.36 -10.60
N ASP A 242 -5.09 2.80 -9.66
CA ASP A 242 -5.93 1.95 -8.83
C ASP A 242 -7.39 2.30 -9.15
N ALA A 243 -8.12 1.32 -9.66
CA ALA A 243 -9.53 1.48 -9.99
C ALA A 243 -10.43 1.31 -8.77
N ALA A 244 -10.04 0.48 -7.81
CA ALA A 244 -10.84 0.06 -6.65
C ALA A 244 -12.26 -0.35 -7.08
N SER A 245 -12.36 -1.22 -8.10
CA SER A 245 -13.60 -1.44 -8.85
C SER A 245 -14.72 -2.03 -8.02
N SER A 246 -14.42 -2.72 -6.91
CA SER A 246 -15.44 -3.24 -5.98
C SER A 246 -16.31 -2.12 -5.38
N GLU A 247 -15.80 -0.90 -5.23
CA GLU A 247 -16.50 0.24 -4.65
C GLU A 247 -17.70 0.71 -5.52
N PHE A 248 -17.62 0.52 -6.84
CA PHE A 248 -18.67 0.89 -7.77
C PHE A 248 -19.30 -0.33 -8.50
N TYR A 249 -19.00 -1.54 -8.05
CA TYR A 249 -19.64 -2.75 -8.57
C TYR A 249 -21.01 -2.98 -7.92
N ASN A 250 -22.03 -3.18 -8.74
CA ASN A 250 -23.37 -3.54 -8.30
C ASN A 250 -23.55 -5.06 -8.40
N LYS A 251 -23.49 -5.76 -7.27
CA LYS A 251 -23.58 -7.22 -7.18
C LYS A 251 -24.94 -7.76 -7.68
N GLU A 252 -26.03 -7.01 -7.50
CA GLU A 252 -27.38 -7.44 -7.92
C GLU A 252 -27.56 -7.36 -9.44
N LYS A 253 -27.02 -6.30 -10.06
CA LYS A 253 -27.11 -6.09 -11.52
C LYS A 253 -25.96 -6.78 -12.28
N GLY A 254 -24.86 -7.14 -11.62
CA GLY A 254 -23.66 -7.69 -12.25
C GLY A 254 -22.93 -6.70 -13.15
N VAL A 255 -22.91 -5.42 -12.79
CA VAL A 255 -22.32 -4.33 -13.59
C VAL A 255 -21.55 -3.34 -12.71
N TYR A 256 -20.63 -2.63 -13.34
CA TYR A 256 -19.90 -1.51 -12.75
C TYR A 256 -20.63 -0.20 -13.07
N GLU A 257 -20.93 0.61 -12.04
CA GLU A 257 -21.75 1.83 -12.10
C GLU A 257 -20.86 3.07 -12.08
N PHE A 258 -20.36 3.51 -13.25
CA PHE A 258 -19.59 4.75 -13.39
C PHE A 258 -20.45 5.97 -13.17
N GLY A 259 -20.00 6.91 -12.37
CA GLY A 259 -20.73 8.10 -11.97
C GLY A 259 -21.32 8.02 -10.56
N LYS A 260 -21.40 6.82 -9.98
CA LYS A 260 -21.91 6.60 -8.62
C LYS A 260 -21.03 7.27 -7.56
N LEU A 261 -19.72 7.03 -7.59
CA LEU A 261 -18.76 7.65 -6.65
C LEU A 261 -18.60 9.14 -6.93
N ALA A 262 -18.81 9.56 -8.18
CA ALA A 262 -18.82 10.95 -8.59
C ALA A 262 -20.10 11.71 -8.19
N ASN A 263 -21.02 11.09 -7.43
CA ASN A 263 -22.30 11.67 -7.02
C ASN A 263 -23.17 12.21 -8.18
N LYS A 264 -23.07 11.60 -9.37
CA LYS A 264 -23.92 11.93 -10.51
C LYS A 264 -25.32 11.36 -10.31
N PRO A 265 -26.36 11.97 -10.94
CA PRO A 265 -27.68 11.37 -11.01
C PRO A 265 -27.63 9.96 -11.64
N GLU A 266 -28.44 9.01 -11.15
CA GLU A 266 -28.39 7.61 -11.63
C GLU A 266 -28.63 7.49 -13.15
N GLU A 267 -29.42 8.36 -13.73
CA GLU A 267 -29.66 8.44 -15.17
C GLU A 267 -28.44 8.86 -16.00
N GLU A 268 -27.41 9.40 -15.36
CA GLU A 268 -26.13 9.77 -15.97
C GLU A 268 -25.04 8.71 -15.75
N TRP A 269 -25.33 7.63 -15.04
CA TRP A 269 -24.37 6.57 -14.82
C TRP A 269 -24.11 5.76 -16.08
N GLU A 270 -22.85 5.50 -16.37
CA GLU A 270 -22.46 4.57 -17.41
C GLU A 270 -22.28 3.19 -16.81
N LEU A 271 -23.05 2.21 -17.29
CA LEU A 271 -22.99 0.83 -16.82
C LEU A 271 -22.08 0.01 -17.70
N LYS A 272 -21.15 -0.73 -17.09
CA LYS A 272 -20.23 -1.63 -17.80
C LYS A 272 -20.31 -3.04 -17.22
N THR A 273 -20.41 -4.02 -18.08
CA THR A 273 -20.16 -5.42 -17.76
C THR A 273 -18.66 -5.66 -17.56
N GLU A 274 -18.26 -6.80 -16.98
CA GLU A 274 -16.86 -7.23 -16.87
C GLU A 274 -16.09 -7.11 -18.19
N LYS A 275 -16.66 -7.58 -19.30
CA LYS A 275 -16.02 -7.53 -20.61
C LYS A 275 -15.84 -6.10 -21.13
N GLU A 276 -16.79 -5.24 -20.88
CA GLU A 276 -16.71 -3.82 -21.23
C GLU A 276 -15.68 -3.10 -20.37
N MET A 277 -15.51 -3.49 -19.09
CA MET A 277 -14.41 -3.01 -18.25
C MET A 277 -13.05 -3.40 -18.81
N ILE A 278 -12.85 -4.68 -19.16
CA ILE A 278 -11.60 -5.15 -19.76
C ILE A 278 -11.30 -4.38 -21.06
N SER A 279 -12.32 -4.21 -21.95
CA SER A 279 -12.17 -3.44 -23.19
C SER A 279 -11.85 -1.97 -22.94
N TYR A 280 -12.41 -1.38 -21.90
CA TYR A 280 -12.12 -0.01 -21.50
C TYR A 280 -10.64 0.12 -21.08
N TYR A 281 -10.14 -0.81 -20.25
CA TYR A 281 -8.72 -0.83 -19.87
C TYR A 281 -7.80 -1.07 -21.07
N GLU A 282 -8.17 -1.92 -22.02
CA GLU A 282 -7.40 -2.08 -23.27
C GLU A 282 -7.29 -0.76 -24.03
N GLY A 283 -8.37 0.02 -24.08
CA GLY A 283 -8.41 1.37 -24.68
C GLY A 283 -7.48 2.36 -23.94
N LEU A 284 -7.52 2.39 -22.62
CA LEU A 284 -6.65 3.24 -21.79
C LEU A 284 -5.17 2.90 -21.98
N VAL A 285 -4.82 1.61 -21.95
CA VAL A 285 -3.44 1.14 -22.13
C VAL A 285 -2.92 1.41 -23.55
N ALA A 286 -3.81 1.43 -24.55
CA ALA A 286 -3.44 1.80 -25.90
C ALA A 286 -3.22 3.31 -26.07
N LYS A 287 -3.93 4.14 -25.32
CA LYS A 287 -3.91 5.61 -25.39
C LYS A 287 -2.79 6.22 -24.53
N PHE A 288 -2.56 5.67 -23.34
CA PHE A 288 -1.65 6.20 -22.32
C PHE A 288 -0.54 5.21 -21.95
N PRO A 289 0.63 5.66 -21.49
CA PRO A 289 1.72 4.78 -21.10
C PRO A 289 1.47 4.14 -19.71
N ILE A 290 0.33 3.50 -19.53
CA ILE A 290 -0.06 2.80 -18.30
C ILE A 290 0.66 1.45 -18.28
N ILE A 291 1.37 1.16 -17.17
CA ILE A 291 2.10 -0.08 -16.96
C ILE A 291 1.52 -0.94 -15.85
N SER A 292 0.62 -0.39 -15.05
CA SER A 292 0.04 -1.09 -13.90
C SER A 292 -1.40 -0.67 -13.66
N ILE A 293 -2.29 -1.63 -13.46
CA ILE A 293 -3.69 -1.45 -13.04
C ILE A 293 -3.93 -2.31 -11.81
N GLU A 294 -4.37 -1.67 -10.73
CA GLU A 294 -4.72 -2.29 -9.46
C GLU A 294 -6.25 -2.37 -9.34
N ASP A 295 -6.73 -3.51 -8.83
CA ASP A 295 -8.13 -3.81 -8.55
C ASP A 295 -9.10 -3.39 -9.66
N GLY A 296 -8.76 -3.83 -10.89
CA GLY A 296 -9.50 -3.50 -12.08
C GLY A 296 -10.89 -4.13 -12.17
N LEU A 297 -11.19 -5.15 -11.37
CA LEU A 297 -12.49 -5.83 -11.29
C LEU A 297 -12.86 -6.08 -9.81
N ASP A 298 -14.12 -6.48 -9.57
CA ASP A 298 -14.63 -6.85 -8.24
C ASP A 298 -13.76 -7.96 -7.61
N GLU A 299 -13.48 -7.84 -6.31
CA GLU A 299 -12.62 -8.76 -5.55
C GLU A 299 -13.12 -10.21 -5.53
N ASN A 300 -14.38 -10.45 -5.85
CA ASN A 300 -14.98 -11.78 -5.89
C ASN A 300 -15.09 -12.37 -7.31
N ASP A 301 -14.78 -11.59 -8.37
CA ASP A 301 -14.91 -12.03 -9.77
C ASP A 301 -13.66 -12.77 -10.26
N TRP A 302 -13.37 -13.93 -9.71
CA TRP A 302 -12.21 -14.75 -10.06
C TRP A 302 -12.12 -15.09 -11.56
N ALA A 303 -13.26 -15.35 -12.20
CA ALA A 303 -13.29 -15.66 -13.63
C ALA A 303 -12.92 -14.43 -14.46
N GLY A 304 -13.45 -13.27 -14.12
CA GLY A 304 -13.12 -12.00 -14.74
C GLY A 304 -11.64 -11.65 -14.59
N TRP A 305 -11.04 -11.87 -13.42
CA TRP A 305 -9.62 -11.65 -13.21
C TRP A 305 -8.73 -12.53 -14.10
N VAL A 306 -9.12 -13.78 -14.34
CA VAL A 306 -8.42 -14.66 -15.29
C VAL A 306 -8.48 -14.11 -16.71
N GLU A 307 -9.67 -13.68 -17.17
CA GLU A 307 -9.83 -13.09 -18.51
C GLU A 307 -9.09 -11.74 -18.64
N PHE A 308 -9.14 -10.89 -17.62
CA PHE A 308 -8.40 -9.65 -17.56
C PHE A 308 -6.87 -9.89 -17.66
N THR A 309 -6.37 -10.88 -16.93
CA THR A 309 -4.95 -11.26 -16.99
C THR A 309 -4.55 -11.82 -18.35
N LYS A 310 -5.40 -12.61 -19.00
CA LYS A 310 -5.15 -13.07 -20.37
C LYS A 310 -5.09 -11.92 -21.38
N ALA A 311 -5.98 -10.93 -21.25
CA ALA A 311 -6.06 -9.81 -22.18
C ALA A 311 -4.85 -8.86 -22.06
N LEU A 312 -4.45 -8.51 -20.84
CA LEU A 312 -3.49 -7.44 -20.59
C LEU A 312 -2.23 -7.85 -19.84
N GLY A 313 -2.20 -8.98 -19.13
CA GLY A 313 -1.11 -9.34 -18.22
C GLY A 313 0.27 -9.56 -18.86
N LYS A 314 0.35 -9.64 -20.20
CA LYS A 314 1.63 -9.62 -20.92
C LYS A 314 2.15 -8.22 -21.21
N LYS A 315 1.29 -7.22 -21.16
CA LYS A 315 1.59 -5.81 -21.49
C LYS A 315 1.78 -4.97 -20.23
N ILE A 316 0.96 -5.22 -19.21
CA ILE A 316 0.93 -4.45 -17.97
C ILE A 316 0.94 -5.36 -16.74
N GLN A 317 1.30 -4.78 -15.62
CA GLN A 317 1.14 -5.35 -14.29
C GLN A 317 -0.34 -5.26 -13.90
N ILE A 318 -0.93 -6.38 -13.52
CA ILE A 318 -2.28 -6.48 -12.98
C ILE A 318 -2.13 -6.82 -11.51
N VAL A 319 -2.54 -5.90 -10.64
CA VAL A 319 -2.28 -5.95 -9.20
C VAL A 319 -3.54 -6.33 -8.46
N GLY A 320 -3.48 -7.37 -7.63
CA GLY A 320 -4.51 -7.67 -6.66
C GLY A 320 -4.19 -7.06 -5.30
N ASP A 321 -5.03 -6.12 -4.85
CA ASP A 321 -5.05 -5.56 -3.50
C ASP A 321 -6.15 -6.24 -2.68
N ASP A 322 -7.39 -5.79 -2.78
CA ASP A 322 -8.53 -6.40 -2.09
C ASP A 322 -8.80 -7.82 -2.59
N PHE A 323 -8.37 -8.13 -3.82
CA PHE A 323 -8.42 -9.46 -4.39
C PHE A 323 -7.57 -10.50 -3.64
N PHE A 324 -6.42 -10.11 -3.08
CA PHE A 324 -5.51 -11.01 -2.35
C PHE A 324 -5.39 -10.72 -0.86
N VAL A 325 -5.67 -9.49 -0.43
CA VAL A 325 -5.58 -9.00 0.96
C VAL A 325 -4.29 -9.41 1.68
N THR A 326 -3.16 -9.45 0.95
CA THR A 326 -1.84 -9.89 1.46
C THR A 326 -1.86 -11.34 2.01
N ASN A 327 -2.87 -12.14 1.67
CA ASN A 327 -3.10 -13.48 2.20
C ASN A 327 -2.54 -14.55 1.25
N THR A 328 -1.70 -15.45 1.78
CA THR A 328 -1.04 -16.52 1.00
C THR A 328 -2.00 -17.53 0.41
N ASP A 329 -3.17 -17.79 1.03
CA ASP A 329 -4.15 -18.73 0.48
C ASP A 329 -4.83 -18.16 -0.77
N TYR A 330 -5.23 -16.87 -0.76
CA TYR A 330 -5.76 -16.19 -1.93
C TYR A 330 -4.70 -16.04 -3.02
N LEU A 331 -3.46 -15.66 -2.66
CA LEU A 331 -2.36 -15.56 -3.60
C LEU A 331 -2.07 -16.90 -4.27
N LYS A 332 -2.02 -18.00 -3.52
CA LYS A 332 -1.82 -19.36 -4.04
C LYS A 332 -2.89 -19.75 -5.05
N ARG A 333 -4.16 -19.39 -4.77
CA ARG A 333 -5.26 -19.60 -5.70
C ARG A 333 -5.08 -18.77 -6.97
N GLY A 334 -4.76 -17.49 -6.87
CA GLY A 334 -4.52 -16.61 -8.02
C GLY A 334 -3.39 -17.11 -8.92
N ILE A 335 -2.29 -17.57 -8.33
CA ILE A 335 -1.18 -18.19 -9.05
C ILE A 335 -1.64 -19.43 -9.81
N ALA A 336 -2.40 -20.31 -9.14
CA ALA A 336 -2.87 -21.58 -9.74
C ALA A 336 -3.88 -21.36 -10.88
N GLU A 337 -4.77 -20.36 -10.76
CA GLU A 337 -5.80 -20.05 -11.75
C GLU A 337 -5.29 -19.10 -12.85
N GLY A 338 -4.12 -18.48 -12.70
CA GLY A 338 -3.59 -17.48 -13.62
C GLY A 338 -4.33 -16.15 -13.56
N ALA A 339 -4.86 -15.82 -12.40
CA ALA A 339 -5.50 -14.55 -12.09
C ALA A 339 -4.48 -13.60 -11.49
N SER A 340 -4.31 -12.39 -12.09
CA SER A 340 -3.29 -11.43 -11.70
C SER A 340 -1.85 -11.82 -12.09
N ASN A 341 -0.90 -10.91 -11.93
CA ASN A 341 0.54 -11.13 -12.08
C ASN A 341 1.37 -10.28 -11.10
N SER A 342 0.70 -9.67 -10.13
CA SER A 342 1.29 -8.84 -9.07
C SER A 342 0.39 -8.81 -7.84
N ILE A 343 0.98 -8.63 -6.67
CA ILE A 343 0.25 -8.45 -5.41
C ILE A 343 0.62 -7.14 -4.75
N LEU A 344 -0.38 -6.45 -4.19
CA LEU A 344 -0.15 -5.36 -3.25
C LEU A 344 0.05 -5.94 -1.84
N ILE A 345 1.01 -5.42 -1.11
CA ILE A 345 1.40 -5.88 0.23
C ILE A 345 1.08 -4.80 1.25
N LYS A 346 0.04 -5.01 2.02
CA LYS A 346 -0.38 -4.16 3.14
C LYS A 346 -0.23 -4.92 4.45
N VAL A 347 0.73 -4.53 5.26
CA VAL A 347 1.09 -5.25 6.50
C VAL A 347 -0.09 -5.47 7.46
N ASN A 348 -1.04 -4.53 7.49
CA ASN A 348 -2.20 -4.62 8.37
C ASN A 348 -3.35 -5.48 7.82
N GLN A 349 -3.36 -5.80 6.51
CA GLN A 349 -4.35 -6.73 5.93
C GLN A 349 -4.15 -8.16 6.44
N ILE A 350 -2.91 -8.51 6.82
CA ILE A 350 -2.56 -9.84 7.34
C ILE A 350 -2.17 -9.84 8.81
N GLY A 351 -1.47 -8.82 9.31
CA GLY A 351 -1.29 -8.51 10.72
C GLY A 351 -0.02 -9.01 11.38
N THR A 352 0.96 -9.60 10.67
CA THR A 352 2.32 -9.88 11.16
C THR A 352 3.37 -9.64 10.08
N LEU A 353 4.61 -9.37 10.49
CA LEU A 353 5.74 -9.31 9.57
C LEU A 353 6.04 -10.69 8.97
N THR A 354 5.94 -11.77 9.76
CA THR A 354 6.17 -13.14 9.28
C THR A 354 5.27 -13.47 8.10
N GLU A 355 3.95 -13.32 8.23
CA GLU A 355 3.00 -13.60 7.14
C GLU A 355 3.17 -12.64 5.96
N THR A 356 3.53 -11.36 6.23
CA THR A 356 3.84 -10.39 5.18
C THR A 356 5.02 -10.85 4.32
N PHE A 357 6.10 -11.34 4.94
CA PHE A 357 7.27 -11.84 4.22
C PHE A 357 6.96 -13.13 3.46
N GLU A 358 6.18 -14.04 4.04
CA GLU A 358 5.71 -15.27 3.37
C GLU A 358 4.91 -14.94 2.10
N ALA A 359 4.05 -13.93 2.12
CA ALA A 359 3.31 -13.50 0.93
C ALA A 359 4.22 -12.90 -0.16
N ILE A 360 5.20 -12.07 0.24
CA ILE A 360 6.19 -11.50 -0.70
C ILE A 360 7.04 -12.60 -1.33
N GLU A 361 7.52 -13.57 -0.54
CA GLU A 361 8.34 -14.67 -1.03
C GLU A 361 7.55 -15.54 -2.01
N MET A 362 6.34 -15.96 -1.64
CA MET A 362 5.45 -16.74 -2.51
C MET A 362 5.19 -16.04 -3.85
N ALA A 363 4.92 -14.72 -3.84
CA ALA A 363 4.72 -13.94 -5.05
C ALA A 363 5.95 -13.98 -5.95
N LYS A 364 7.14 -13.74 -5.40
CA LYS A 364 8.40 -13.71 -6.15
C LYS A 364 8.76 -15.09 -6.72
N GLU A 365 8.55 -16.17 -5.98
CA GLU A 365 8.79 -17.55 -6.47
C GLU A 365 7.88 -17.89 -7.65
N ALA A 366 6.65 -17.37 -7.67
CA ALA A 366 5.72 -17.54 -8.78
C ALA A 366 5.99 -16.60 -9.97
N GLY A 367 6.96 -15.69 -9.86
CA GLY A 367 7.26 -14.68 -10.88
C GLY A 367 6.30 -13.47 -10.85
N PHE A 368 5.50 -13.34 -9.82
CA PHE A 368 4.69 -12.14 -9.55
C PHE A 368 5.58 -11.02 -8.99
N THR A 369 5.25 -9.78 -9.28
CA THR A 369 5.82 -8.64 -8.56
C THR A 369 5.07 -8.44 -7.24
N ALA A 370 5.77 -7.91 -6.23
CA ALA A 370 5.18 -7.50 -4.97
C ALA A 370 5.41 -5.99 -4.78
N ILE A 371 4.34 -5.25 -4.47
CA ILE A 371 4.38 -3.82 -4.25
C ILE A 371 4.11 -3.58 -2.77
N VAL A 372 5.10 -3.09 -2.04
CA VAL A 372 4.88 -2.73 -0.62
C VAL A 372 4.08 -1.44 -0.54
N SER A 373 2.99 -1.44 0.21
CA SER A 373 2.01 -0.36 0.19
C SER A 373 1.70 0.21 1.57
N HIS A 374 1.38 1.50 1.58
CA HIS A 374 0.75 2.22 2.68
C HIS A 374 -0.75 1.92 2.75
N ARG A 375 -1.44 2.63 3.66
CA ARG A 375 -2.91 2.73 3.69
C ARG A 375 -3.34 4.20 3.59
N SER A 376 -4.64 4.43 3.39
CA SER A 376 -5.21 5.79 3.35
C SER A 376 -5.06 6.53 4.68
N GLY A 377 -5.24 5.85 5.81
CA GLY A 377 -4.92 6.35 7.16
C GLY A 377 -3.53 5.91 7.58
N GLU A 378 -2.57 6.82 7.54
CA GLU A 378 -1.17 6.57 7.87
C GLU A 378 -0.72 7.32 9.13
N THR A 379 0.48 6.98 9.58
CA THR A 379 1.19 7.64 10.67
C THR A 379 2.58 8.08 10.18
N GLU A 380 3.42 8.63 11.06
CA GLU A 380 4.83 8.88 10.74
C GLU A 380 5.69 7.60 10.70
N ASP A 381 5.15 6.43 11.02
CA ASP A 381 5.88 5.16 10.91
C ASP A 381 6.34 4.90 9.47
N SER A 382 7.59 4.54 9.30
CA SER A 382 8.23 4.33 8.00
C SER A 382 8.64 2.88 7.73
N THR A 383 8.18 1.93 8.53
CA THR A 383 8.57 0.51 8.45
C THR A 383 8.39 -0.09 7.07
N ILE A 384 7.36 0.32 6.31
CA ILE A 384 7.14 -0.18 4.95
C ILE A 384 8.29 0.17 3.99
N SER A 385 9.02 1.26 4.22
CA SER A 385 10.22 1.60 3.46
C SER A 385 11.34 0.59 3.71
N ASP A 386 11.55 0.23 4.98
CA ASP A 386 12.53 -0.79 5.37
C ASP A 386 12.14 -2.16 4.82
N ILE A 387 10.85 -2.53 4.86
CA ILE A 387 10.33 -3.79 4.28
C ILE A 387 10.59 -3.85 2.77
N ALA A 388 10.31 -2.76 2.03
CA ALA A 388 10.50 -2.73 0.59
C ALA A 388 11.97 -2.97 0.19
N VAL A 389 12.93 -2.39 0.93
CA VAL A 389 14.36 -2.61 0.70
C VAL A 389 14.81 -3.97 1.23
N ALA A 390 14.34 -4.38 2.42
CA ALA A 390 14.68 -5.68 3.03
C ALA A 390 14.36 -6.84 2.10
N THR A 391 13.21 -6.80 1.46
CA THR A 391 12.75 -7.85 0.55
C THR A 391 13.25 -7.67 -0.88
N ASN A 392 13.96 -6.57 -1.20
CA ASN A 392 14.25 -6.20 -2.59
C ASN A 392 12.98 -6.26 -3.47
N ALA A 393 11.82 -5.83 -2.96
CA ALA A 393 10.53 -5.91 -3.66
C ALA A 393 10.54 -5.16 -5.00
N GLY A 394 11.30 -4.07 -5.07
CA GLY A 394 11.51 -3.31 -6.30
C GLY A 394 10.44 -2.26 -6.57
N GLN A 395 9.31 -2.26 -5.85
CA GLN A 395 8.23 -1.28 -5.99
C GLN A 395 7.64 -0.91 -4.61
N ILE A 396 7.19 0.33 -4.48
CA ILE A 396 6.48 0.84 -3.29
C ILE A 396 5.36 1.79 -3.71
N LYS A 397 4.19 1.65 -3.09
CA LYS A 397 3.03 2.55 -3.23
C LYS A 397 2.84 3.26 -1.89
N THR A 398 3.15 4.56 -1.79
CA THR A 398 3.11 5.28 -0.52
C THR A 398 2.62 6.73 -0.63
N GLY A 399 1.65 6.93 -1.52
CA GLY A 399 0.96 8.20 -1.70
C GLY A 399 1.74 9.22 -2.53
N SER A 400 1.36 10.47 -2.38
CA SER A 400 1.87 11.58 -3.17
C SER A 400 3.09 12.27 -2.55
N LEU A 401 3.47 13.40 -3.14
CA LEU A 401 4.60 14.27 -2.74
C LEU A 401 4.14 15.37 -1.75
N SER A 402 3.10 15.12 -0.97
CA SER A 402 2.58 16.01 0.07
C SER A 402 2.07 15.19 1.25
N ARG A 403 1.84 15.83 2.40
CA ARG A 403 1.49 15.24 3.70
C ARG A 403 2.68 14.49 4.35
N THR A 404 2.97 14.82 5.59
CA THR A 404 4.16 14.32 6.32
C THR A 404 4.15 12.81 6.50
N ASP A 405 2.96 12.22 6.67
CA ASP A 405 2.74 10.78 6.77
C ASP A 405 3.24 10.01 5.53
N ARG A 406 3.17 10.62 4.34
CA ARG A 406 3.72 10.07 3.08
C ARG A 406 5.22 10.37 2.96
N MET A 407 5.60 11.63 3.22
CA MET A 407 7.01 12.03 3.15
C MET A 407 7.90 11.27 4.14
N ALA A 408 7.40 10.83 5.28
CA ALA A 408 8.15 10.01 6.22
C ALA A 408 8.75 8.76 5.56
N LYS A 409 7.97 8.08 4.68
CA LYS A 409 8.40 6.89 3.96
C LYS A 409 9.43 7.22 2.87
N TYR A 410 9.19 8.25 2.07
CA TYR A 410 10.15 8.70 1.04
C TYR A 410 11.46 9.18 1.65
N ASN A 411 11.40 9.94 2.74
CA ASN A 411 12.60 10.40 3.45
C ASN A 411 13.38 9.24 4.07
N GLN A 412 12.71 8.18 4.54
CA GLN A 412 13.38 6.97 5.01
C GLN A 412 14.11 6.26 3.87
N LEU A 413 13.50 6.15 2.69
CA LEU A 413 14.17 5.56 1.52
C LEU A 413 15.40 6.37 1.08
N LEU A 414 15.37 7.71 1.18
CA LEU A 414 16.55 8.55 0.95
C LEU A 414 17.68 8.25 1.95
N ARG A 415 17.35 8.09 3.25
CA ARG A 415 18.35 7.70 4.26
C ARG A 415 18.92 6.32 3.98
N ILE A 416 18.10 5.37 3.57
CA ILE A 416 18.55 4.02 3.19
C ILE A 416 19.44 4.08 1.96
N GLU A 417 19.12 4.89 0.94
CA GLU A 417 19.98 5.08 -0.24
C GLU A 417 21.35 5.63 0.14
N ASP A 418 21.40 6.63 1.03
CA ASP A 418 22.66 7.19 1.54
C ASP A 418 23.47 6.16 2.33
N GLN A 419 22.82 5.32 3.15
CA GLN A 419 23.49 4.25 3.92
C GLN A 419 24.04 3.14 3.02
N LEU A 420 23.33 2.78 1.96
CA LEU A 420 23.77 1.80 0.97
C LEU A 420 24.86 2.33 0.05
N ALA A 421 24.94 3.63 -0.12
CA ALA A 421 25.97 4.31 -0.93
C ALA A 421 26.11 3.65 -2.34
N GLU A 422 27.33 3.22 -2.67
CA GLU A 422 27.66 2.66 -3.99
C GLU A 422 26.97 1.32 -4.32
N VAL A 423 26.47 0.60 -3.31
CA VAL A 423 25.76 -0.67 -3.53
C VAL A 423 24.26 -0.50 -3.78
N ALA A 424 23.73 0.72 -3.57
CA ALA A 424 22.35 1.04 -3.84
C ALA A 424 21.98 0.79 -5.31
N GLN A 425 20.86 0.15 -5.55
CA GLN A 425 20.35 -0.13 -6.90
C GLN A 425 18.94 0.41 -7.06
N TYR A 426 18.73 1.23 -8.07
CA TYR A 426 17.41 1.64 -8.52
C TYR A 426 17.10 0.96 -9.85
N LYS A 427 16.09 0.09 -9.86
CA LYS A 427 15.82 -0.75 -11.03
C LYS A 427 14.95 -0.07 -12.09
N GLY A 428 14.17 0.95 -11.71
CA GLY A 428 13.25 1.62 -12.62
C GLY A 428 12.37 0.61 -13.37
N LEU A 429 12.34 0.66 -14.69
CA LEU A 429 11.53 -0.26 -15.51
C LEU A 429 11.86 -1.74 -15.32
N LYS A 430 13.07 -2.09 -14.87
CA LYS A 430 13.46 -3.49 -14.61
C LYS A 430 12.80 -4.06 -13.34
N ALA A 431 12.12 -3.23 -12.54
CA ALA A 431 11.33 -3.70 -11.41
C ALA A 431 10.10 -4.51 -11.85
N PHE A 432 9.66 -4.33 -13.09
CA PHE A 432 8.53 -5.05 -13.72
C PHE A 432 9.01 -6.35 -14.37
N TYR A 433 9.66 -7.23 -13.61
CA TYR A 433 10.22 -8.48 -14.13
C TYR A 433 9.15 -9.51 -14.54
N ASN A 434 7.91 -9.35 -14.10
CA ASN A 434 6.75 -10.12 -14.53
C ASN A 434 6.30 -9.81 -15.97
N LEU A 435 6.70 -8.66 -16.52
CA LEU A 435 6.42 -8.28 -17.89
C LEU A 435 7.57 -8.75 -18.80
N LYS A 436 7.33 -9.80 -19.57
CA LYS A 436 8.31 -10.25 -20.59
C LYS A 436 8.33 -9.24 -21.72
N LYS A 437 9.49 -8.58 -21.90
CA LYS A 437 9.78 -7.80 -23.11
C LYS A 437 10.17 -8.70 -24.24
#